data_829d4687bcb82a0ba0ad787ff4143302
#
_entry.id   829d4687bcb82a0ba0ad787ff4143302
#
_cell.length_a   1.000
_cell.length_b   1.000
_cell.length_c   1.000
_cell.angle_alpha   90.00
_cell.angle_beta   90.00
_cell.angle_gamma   90.00
#
_symmetry.space_group_name_H-M   'P 1'
#
loop_
_entity.id
_entity.type
_entity.pdbx_description
1 polymer ?
#
loop_
_entity_poly.entity_id
_entity_poly.type
_entity_poly.pdbx_seq_one_letter_code
_entity_poly.pdbx_strand_id
1 'polypeptide(L)'
;RFLLNGVCYERLLLRNFDDRERTIRLDIAFAADFADLFEIRGKPRAKRGQSAQPEVEADRVRLSYLGLDGRTRATILRFGPEPSSIAGDHARYQITLGPREARSLFIEIICDERSEEKTPPRKTFFSALRRARRALRRSSARAASVVTSNEIFNEAVRRSVADLYMLMTDTPEGPYPYAGIPWFSTVFGRDALITALETLWLDPAIAQGVLKHLAANQAVDFNPEADAEPGKIL
;
A
#
# COMPACT_ATOMS: atom_id res chain seq x y z
N ARG A 1 0.36 -7.84 8.28
CA ARG A 1 -0.01 -7.06 7.09
C ARG A 1 1.12 -6.14 6.66
N PHE A 2 1.35 -5.99 5.37
CA PHE A 2 2.25 -4.99 4.80
C PHE A 2 1.87 -4.66 3.35
N LEU A 3 2.30 -3.50 2.87
CA LEU A 3 2.09 -3.01 1.50
C LEU A 3 3.41 -3.10 0.73
N LEU A 4 3.35 -3.51 -0.53
CA LEU A 4 4.48 -3.48 -1.44
C LEU A 4 3.98 -3.35 -2.89
N ASN A 5 4.38 -2.30 -3.59
CA ASN A 5 4.09 -2.08 -5.01
C ASN A 5 2.59 -2.22 -5.37
N GLY A 6 1.72 -1.53 -4.64
CA GLY A 6 0.27 -1.55 -4.90
C GLY A 6 -0.46 -2.82 -4.44
N VAL A 7 0.22 -3.74 -3.78
CA VAL A 7 -0.38 -4.97 -3.22
C VAL A 7 -0.31 -4.96 -1.70
N CYS A 8 -1.46 -5.19 -1.05
CA CYS A 8 -1.53 -5.45 0.38
C CYS A 8 -1.45 -6.96 0.62
N TYR A 9 -0.46 -7.38 1.37
CA TYR A 9 -0.26 -8.76 1.78
C TYR A 9 -0.66 -8.94 3.23
N GLU A 10 -1.55 -9.89 3.49
CA GLU A 10 -2.03 -10.20 4.83
C GLU A 10 -1.85 -11.67 5.17
N ARG A 11 -1.44 -11.95 6.40
CA ARG A 11 -1.40 -13.29 6.97
C ARG A 11 -2.21 -13.31 8.26
N LEU A 12 -3.21 -14.15 8.32
CA LEU A 12 -3.96 -14.48 9.52
C LEU A 12 -3.43 -15.80 10.08
N LEU A 13 -3.01 -15.80 11.32
CA LEU A 13 -2.57 -17.01 12.04
C LEU A 13 -3.64 -17.39 13.05
N LEU A 14 -4.26 -18.55 12.83
CA LEU A 14 -5.20 -19.17 13.75
C LEU A 14 -4.47 -20.25 14.53
N ARG A 15 -4.62 -20.27 15.85
CA ARG A 15 -4.01 -21.28 16.71
C ARG A 15 -5.05 -21.82 17.71
N ASN A 16 -5.13 -23.12 17.78
CA ASN A 16 -5.88 -23.81 18.84
C ASN A 16 -4.99 -23.89 20.09
N PHE A 17 -5.45 -23.31 21.19
CA PHE A 17 -4.76 -23.36 22.50
C PHE A 17 -5.32 -24.46 23.43
N ASP A 18 -6.37 -25.16 22.96
CA ASP A 18 -6.96 -26.26 23.67
C ASP A 18 -6.19 -27.59 23.49
N ASP A 19 -6.45 -28.55 24.33
CA ASP A 19 -5.99 -29.95 24.24
C ASP A 19 -6.92 -30.83 23.37
N ARG A 20 -8.04 -30.26 22.87
CA ARG A 20 -9.01 -30.92 21.99
C ARG A 20 -9.06 -30.26 20.62
N GLU A 21 -9.56 -31.04 19.67
CA GLU A 21 -9.86 -30.51 18.33
C GLU A 21 -10.95 -29.42 18.40
N ARG A 22 -10.77 -28.36 17.62
CA ARG A 22 -11.71 -27.25 17.50
C ARG A 22 -11.98 -26.91 16.03
N THR A 23 -13.25 -26.76 15.70
CA THR A 23 -13.67 -26.24 14.38
C THR A 23 -14.06 -24.78 14.52
N ILE A 24 -13.42 -23.94 13.71
CA ILE A 24 -13.63 -22.49 13.67
C ILE A 24 -14.33 -22.14 12.36
N ARG A 25 -15.35 -21.31 12.43
CA ARG A 25 -15.92 -20.63 11.27
C ARG A 25 -15.38 -19.21 11.22
N LEU A 26 -14.79 -18.85 10.09
CA LEU A 26 -14.26 -17.50 9.84
C LEU A 26 -14.96 -16.94 8.63
N ASP A 27 -15.53 -15.74 8.76
CA ASP A 27 -16.15 -14.99 7.68
C ASP A 27 -15.30 -13.73 7.45
N ILE A 28 -14.84 -13.52 6.23
CA ILE A 28 -14.03 -12.37 5.83
C ILE A 28 -14.86 -11.55 4.86
N ALA A 29 -15.39 -10.43 5.34
CA ALA A 29 -16.12 -9.48 4.53
C ALA A 29 -15.15 -8.49 3.86
N PHE A 30 -15.45 -8.11 2.61
CA PHE A 30 -14.68 -7.15 1.84
C PHE A 30 -15.55 -6.33 0.91
N ALA A 31 -15.08 -5.14 0.58
CA ALA A 31 -15.70 -4.25 -0.40
C ALA A 31 -14.64 -3.36 -1.03
N ALA A 32 -14.96 -2.74 -2.17
CA ALA A 32 -14.19 -1.67 -2.78
C ALA A 32 -15.15 -0.53 -3.14
N ASP A 33 -14.92 0.64 -2.54
CA ASP A 33 -15.75 1.83 -2.74
C ASP A 33 -15.28 2.69 -3.92
N PHE A 34 -14.05 2.47 -4.40
CA PHE A 34 -13.39 3.25 -5.46
C PHE A 34 -13.46 4.76 -5.20
N ALA A 35 -13.40 5.15 -3.92
CA ALA A 35 -13.37 6.55 -3.52
C ALA A 35 -12.10 7.22 -4.03
N ASP A 36 -12.22 8.44 -4.58
CA ASP A 36 -11.07 9.24 -4.94
C ASP A 36 -10.50 9.99 -3.72
N LEU A 37 -9.35 10.65 -3.94
CA LEU A 37 -8.65 11.38 -2.89
C LEU A 37 -9.52 12.48 -2.25
N PHE A 38 -10.38 13.14 -3.02
CA PHE A 38 -11.25 14.19 -2.51
C PHE A 38 -12.41 13.63 -1.69
N GLU A 39 -12.97 12.47 -2.08
CA GLU A 39 -13.97 11.75 -1.28
C GLU A 39 -13.38 11.29 0.06
N ILE A 40 -12.15 10.76 0.05
CA ILE A 40 -11.43 10.40 1.29
C ILE A 40 -11.24 11.62 2.20
N ARG A 41 -11.05 12.81 1.62
CA ARG A 41 -10.97 14.08 2.35
C ARG A 41 -12.33 14.67 2.76
N GLY A 42 -13.43 13.95 2.55
CA GLY A 42 -14.77 14.33 2.95
C GLY A 42 -15.51 15.22 1.96
N LYS A 43 -15.03 15.38 0.72
CA LYS A 43 -15.76 16.07 -0.34
C LYS A 43 -16.65 15.09 -1.11
N PRO A 44 -17.99 15.20 -1.00
CA PRO A 44 -18.88 14.31 -1.75
C PRO A 44 -18.72 14.54 -3.26
N ARG A 45 -18.68 13.47 -4.02
CA ARG A 45 -18.65 13.53 -5.47
C ARG A 45 -20.07 13.66 -6.03
N ALA A 46 -20.31 14.70 -6.84
CA ALA A 46 -21.62 14.95 -7.45
C ALA A 46 -22.06 13.84 -8.41
N LYS A 47 -21.09 13.20 -9.12
CA LYS A 47 -21.33 12.06 -10.02
C LYS A 47 -20.27 11.01 -9.79
N ARG A 48 -20.68 9.75 -9.84
CA ARG A 48 -19.79 8.58 -9.77
C ARG A 48 -19.92 7.76 -11.04
N GLY A 49 -18.92 6.97 -11.34
CA GLY A 49 -18.98 5.95 -12.37
C GLY A 49 -19.82 4.74 -11.93
N GLN A 50 -19.62 3.61 -12.55
CA GLN A 50 -20.43 2.40 -12.34
C GLN A 50 -19.57 1.24 -11.85
N SER A 51 -20.01 0.57 -10.78
CA SER A 51 -19.44 -0.70 -10.36
C SER A 51 -20.02 -1.82 -11.19
N ALA A 52 -19.16 -2.73 -11.65
CA ALA A 52 -19.57 -3.96 -12.31
C ALA A 52 -19.97 -5.03 -11.28
N GLN A 53 -20.64 -6.08 -11.75
CA GLN A 53 -20.88 -7.26 -10.92
C GLN A 53 -19.52 -7.91 -10.56
N PRO A 54 -19.33 -8.38 -9.33
CA PRO A 54 -18.13 -9.08 -8.93
C PRO A 54 -17.89 -10.33 -9.78
N GLU A 55 -16.67 -10.52 -10.25
CA GLU A 55 -16.23 -11.75 -10.87
C GLU A 55 -15.66 -12.66 -9.77
N VAL A 56 -16.25 -13.85 -9.59
CA VAL A 56 -15.92 -14.75 -8.49
C VAL A 56 -15.34 -16.05 -9.05
N GLU A 57 -14.15 -16.42 -8.57
CA GLU A 57 -13.50 -17.72 -8.81
C GLU A 57 -13.30 -18.45 -7.47
N ALA A 58 -12.75 -19.66 -7.50
CA ALA A 58 -12.61 -20.48 -6.30
C ALA A 58 -11.75 -19.85 -5.19
N ASP A 59 -10.71 -19.13 -5.56
CA ASP A 59 -9.75 -18.50 -4.64
C ASP A 59 -9.58 -17.00 -4.88
N ARG A 60 -10.42 -16.39 -5.72
CA ARG A 60 -10.26 -15.00 -6.16
C ARG A 60 -11.59 -14.29 -6.35
N VAL A 61 -11.63 -13.00 -6.01
CA VAL A 61 -12.72 -12.09 -6.38
C VAL A 61 -12.14 -10.84 -7.04
N ARG A 62 -12.73 -10.42 -8.15
CA ARG A 62 -12.42 -9.17 -8.83
C ARG A 62 -13.60 -8.22 -8.69
N LEU A 63 -13.35 -7.06 -8.09
CA LEU A 63 -14.29 -5.94 -8.00
C LEU A 63 -13.85 -4.88 -9.00
N SER A 64 -14.74 -4.47 -9.91
CA SER A 64 -14.40 -3.56 -11.00
C SER A 64 -15.30 -2.32 -11.00
N TYR A 65 -14.74 -1.21 -11.44
CA TYR A 65 -15.40 0.10 -11.49
C TYR A 65 -15.00 0.86 -12.76
N LEU A 66 -15.97 1.25 -13.56
CA LEU A 66 -15.78 2.14 -14.71
C LEU A 66 -15.92 3.59 -14.26
N GLY A 67 -14.80 4.32 -14.27
CA GLY A 67 -14.78 5.73 -13.90
C GLY A 67 -15.43 6.65 -14.93
N LEU A 68 -15.72 7.90 -14.54
CA LEU A 68 -16.24 8.93 -15.45
C LEU A 68 -15.24 9.33 -16.54
N ASP A 69 -13.97 9.01 -16.34
CA ASP A 69 -12.87 9.19 -17.29
C ASP A 69 -12.78 8.03 -18.33
N GLY A 70 -13.75 7.12 -18.33
CA GLY A 70 -13.78 5.94 -19.20
C GLY A 70 -12.75 4.86 -18.84
N ARG A 71 -12.01 5.00 -17.73
CA ARG A 71 -11.02 4.00 -17.29
C ARG A 71 -11.65 3.01 -16.33
N THR A 72 -11.38 1.73 -16.55
CA THR A 72 -11.72 0.67 -15.60
C THR A 72 -10.64 0.57 -14.55
N ARG A 73 -11.06 0.47 -13.31
CA ARG A 73 -10.22 0.21 -12.13
C ARG A 73 -10.69 -1.08 -11.48
N ALA A 74 -9.76 -1.86 -10.95
CA ALA A 74 -10.11 -3.11 -10.29
C ALA A 74 -9.40 -3.27 -8.96
N THR A 75 -10.08 -3.95 -8.04
CA THR A 75 -9.51 -4.50 -6.82
C THR A 75 -9.66 -6.00 -6.88
N ILE A 76 -8.55 -6.73 -6.82
CA ILE A 76 -8.53 -8.18 -6.86
C ILE A 76 -8.14 -8.69 -5.48
N LEU A 77 -8.99 -9.54 -4.90
CA LEU A 77 -8.69 -10.26 -3.67
C LEU A 77 -8.33 -11.71 -4.04
N ARG A 78 -7.22 -12.21 -3.50
CA ARG A 78 -6.80 -13.60 -3.65
C ARG A 78 -6.63 -14.23 -2.27
N PHE A 79 -7.06 -15.46 -2.15
CA PHE A 79 -7.10 -16.20 -0.89
C PHE A 79 -6.26 -17.48 -0.95
N GLY A 80 -5.54 -17.76 0.08
CA GLY A 80 -4.74 -18.99 0.21
C GLY A 80 -4.69 -19.50 1.65
N PRO A 81 -5.13 -20.74 1.91
CA PRO A 81 -5.76 -21.67 0.98
C PRO A 81 -7.13 -21.20 0.49
N GLU A 82 -7.69 -21.93 -0.48
CA GLU A 82 -9.03 -21.69 -1.01
C GLU A 82 -10.07 -21.68 0.10
N PRO A 83 -11.01 -20.70 0.10
CA PRO A 83 -12.13 -20.65 1.04
C PRO A 83 -13.08 -21.84 0.87
N SER A 84 -13.82 -22.19 1.92
CA SER A 84 -14.89 -23.20 1.84
C SER A 84 -16.07 -22.73 0.98
N SER A 85 -16.30 -21.41 0.94
CA SER A 85 -17.21 -20.75 0.01
C SER A 85 -16.79 -19.29 -0.18
N ILE A 86 -17.06 -18.74 -1.37
CA ILE A 86 -16.70 -17.36 -1.72
C ILE A 86 -17.86 -16.73 -2.50
N ALA A 87 -18.10 -15.45 -2.25
CA ALA A 87 -19.07 -14.62 -2.96
C ALA A 87 -18.47 -13.25 -3.27
N GLY A 88 -19.23 -12.36 -3.87
CA GLY A 88 -18.73 -11.04 -4.29
C GLY A 88 -18.38 -10.08 -3.15
N ASP A 89 -18.76 -10.37 -1.92
CA ASP A 89 -18.61 -9.52 -0.74
C ASP A 89 -18.03 -10.23 0.48
N HIS A 90 -17.86 -11.56 0.43
CA HIS A 90 -17.30 -12.32 1.54
C HIS A 90 -16.66 -13.65 1.12
N ALA A 91 -15.69 -14.11 1.93
CA ALA A 91 -15.07 -15.42 1.84
C ALA A 91 -15.22 -16.15 3.19
N ARG A 92 -15.69 -17.39 3.17
CA ARG A 92 -15.93 -18.21 4.37
C ARG A 92 -14.96 -19.37 4.45
N TYR A 93 -14.50 -19.61 5.66
CA TYR A 93 -13.68 -20.76 5.99
C TYR A 93 -14.31 -21.57 7.12
N GLN A 94 -14.28 -22.88 6.96
CA GLN A 94 -14.49 -23.82 8.05
C GLN A 94 -13.18 -24.57 8.27
N ILE A 95 -12.53 -24.29 9.41
CA ILE A 95 -11.18 -24.76 9.70
C ILE A 95 -11.22 -25.62 10.95
N THR A 96 -10.83 -26.87 10.81
CA THR A 96 -10.63 -27.76 11.97
C THR A 96 -9.15 -27.75 12.32
N LEU A 97 -8.86 -27.49 13.60
CA LEU A 97 -7.52 -27.45 14.19
C LEU A 97 -7.43 -28.51 15.29
N GLY A 98 -6.47 -29.41 15.14
CA GLY A 98 -6.12 -30.34 16.21
C GLY A 98 -5.56 -29.64 17.46
N PRO A 99 -5.29 -30.40 18.55
CA PRO A 99 -4.69 -29.85 19.76
C PRO A 99 -3.38 -29.10 19.46
N ARG A 100 -3.28 -27.85 19.96
CA ARG A 100 -2.10 -26.97 19.77
C ARG A 100 -1.72 -26.67 18.32
N GLU A 101 -2.53 -27.09 17.35
CA GLU A 101 -2.30 -26.82 15.92
C GLU A 101 -2.45 -25.34 15.60
N ALA A 102 -1.67 -24.88 14.61
CA ALA A 102 -1.77 -23.55 14.05
C ALA A 102 -1.86 -23.60 12.53
N ARG A 103 -2.73 -22.77 11.94
CA ARG A 103 -2.91 -22.67 10.50
C ARG A 103 -2.87 -21.21 10.06
N SER A 104 -2.22 -20.94 8.93
CA SER A 104 -2.16 -19.59 8.37
C SER A 104 -3.04 -19.49 7.15
N LEU A 105 -3.80 -18.41 7.06
CA LEU A 105 -4.45 -17.94 5.85
C LEU A 105 -3.67 -16.74 5.29
N PHE A 106 -3.65 -16.62 3.97
CA PHE A 106 -2.98 -15.54 3.26
C PHE A 106 -3.99 -14.85 2.37
N ILE A 107 -4.00 -13.52 2.40
CA ILE A 107 -4.86 -12.69 1.57
C ILE A 107 -3.98 -11.69 0.84
N GLU A 108 -4.22 -11.54 -0.45
CA GLU A 108 -3.61 -10.50 -1.27
C GLU A 108 -4.72 -9.58 -1.77
N ILE A 109 -4.54 -8.27 -1.59
CA ILE A 109 -5.42 -7.25 -2.13
C ILE A 109 -4.60 -6.46 -3.15
N ILE A 110 -4.95 -6.57 -4.42
CA ILE A 110 -4.20 -6.05 -5.56
C ILE A 110 -5.02 -4.94 -6.18
N CYS A 111 -4.46 -3.72 -6.27
CA CYS A 111 -5.10 -2.55 -6.88
C CYS A 111 -4.53 -2.20 -8.27
N ASP A 112 -3.61 -3.00 -8.81
CA ASP A 112 -3.01 -2.81 -10.14
C ASP A 112 -3.24 -4.06 -11.00
N GLU A 113 -3.85 -3.89 -12.17
CA GLU A 113 -4.16 -4.97 -13.11
C GLU A 113 -2.93 -5.66 -13.72
N ARG A 114 -1.75 -5.01 -13.65
CA ARG A 114 -0.50 -5.54 -14.23
C ARG A 114 0.08 -6.75 -13.50
N SER A 115 -0.50 -7.17 -12.39
CA SER A 115 -0.02 -8.26 -11.55
C SER A 115 -0.96 -9.46 -11.55
N GLU A 116 -1.23 -10.06 -12.70
CA GLU A 116 -1.86 -11.39 -12.76
C GLU A 116 -0.83 -12.49 -12.40
N GLU A 117 -0.48 -12.57 -11.14
CA GLU A 117 0.44 -13.60 -10.69
C GLU A 117 -0.30 -14.90 -10.41
N LYS A 118 0.06 -15.99 -11.14
CA LYS A 118 -0.50 -17.34 -10.92
C LYS A 118 0.09 -18.05 -9.71
N THR A 119 1.06 -17.44 -9.04
CA THR A 119 1.73 -18.01 -7.87
C THR A 119 0.79 -17.99 -6.65
N PRO A 120 0.74 -19.09 -5.86
CA PRO A 120 -0.13 -19.15 -4.67
C PRO A 120 0.19 -18.05 -3.65
N PRO A 121 -0.84 -17.45 -2.97
CA PRO A 121 -0.68 -16.31 -2.03
C PRO A 121 0.33 -16.55 -0.91
N ARG A 122 0.48 -17.77 -0.43
CA ARG A 122 1.51 -18.11 0.56
C ARG A 122 2.94 -17.86 0.06
N LYS A 123 3.22 -18.23 -1.19
CA LYS A 123 4.57 -18.07 -1.78
C LYS A 123 4.86 -16.60 -2.07
N THR A 124 3.89 -15.89 -2.63
CA THR A 124 3.99 -14.46 -2.93
C THR A 124 4.17 -13.65 -1.66
N PHE A 125 3.41 -13.94 -0.58
CA PHE A 125 3.58 -13.30 0.72
C PHE A 125 5.03 -13.35 1.23
N PHE A 126 5.64 -14.53 1.29
CA PHE A 126 7.00 -14.65 1.82
C PHE A 126 8.07 -14.08 0.88
N SER A 127 7.86 -14.13 -0.43
CA SER A 127 8.76 -13.48 -1.38
C SER A 127 8.68 -11.95 -1.28
N ALA A 128 7.48 -11.40 -1.23
CA ALA A 128 7.22 -9.98 -1.04
C ALA A 128 7.75 -9.48 0.32
N LEU A 129 7.55 -10.22 1.41
CA LEU A 129 8.08 -9.88 2.72
C LEU A 129 9.62 -9.77 2.72
N ARG A 130 10.29 -10.71 2.04
CA ARG A 130 11.76 -10.64 1.88
C ARG A 130 12.18 -9.43 1.06
N ARG A 131 11.46 -9.11 -0.02
CA ARG A 131 11.71 -7.92 -0.84
C ARG A 131 11.51 -6.64 -0.03
N ALA A 132 10.39 -6.50 0.68
CA ALA A 132 10.10 -5.35 1.54
C ALA A 132 11.18 -5.14 2.61
N ARG A 133 11.59 -6.21 3.30
CA ARG A 133 12.68 -6.16 4.28
C ARG A 133 14.03 -5.77 3.67
N ARG A 134 14.34 -6.24 2.47
CA ARG A 134 15.57 -5.85 1.76
C ARG A 134 15.54 -4.39 1.33
N ALA A 135 14.40 -3.91 0.82
CA ALA A 135 14.22 -2.52 0.44
C ALA A 135 14.41 -1.60 1.66
N LEU A 136 13.74 -1.89 2.77
CA LEU A 136 13.89 -1.13 4.02
C LEU A 136 15.35 -1.13 4.52
N ARG A 137 16.03 -2.28 4.53
CA ARG A 137 17.45 -2.36 4.93
C ARG A 137 18.35 -1.53 4.01
N ARG A 138 18.12 -1.54 2.70
CA ARG A 138 18.90 -0.74 1.73
C ARG A 138 18.71 0.76 1.97
N SER A 139 17.47 1.19 2.18
CA SER A 139 17.16 2.58 2.49
C SER A 139 17.79 3.01 3.82
N SER A 140 17.61 2.23 4.88
CA SER A 140 18.23 2.50 6.19
C SER A 140 19.76 2.47 6.16
N ALA A 141 20.38 1.68 5.26
CA ALA A 141 21.83 1.63 5.12
C ALA A 141 22.44 2.87 4.44
N ARG A 142 21.63 3.68 3.75
CA ARG A 142 22.06 4.98 3.19
C ARG A 142 21.91 6.11 4.19
N ALA A 143 20.98 5.94 5.14
CA ALA A 143 20.72 6.97 6.14
C ALA A 143 21.89 7.12 7.13
N ALA A 144 22.19 8.36 7.49
CA ALA A 144 23.07 8.63 8.60
C ALA A 144 22.50 8.05 9.90
N SER A 145 23.35 7.52 10.76
CA SER A 145 22.94 7.02 12.08
C SER A 145 23.33 8.00 13.17
N VAL A 146 22.42 8.20 14.12
CA VAL A 146 22.68 8.97 15.33
C VAL A 146 22.66 8.02 16.51
N VAL A 147 23.75 8.05 17.29
CA VAL A 147 23.87 7.26 18.53
C VAL A 147 24.26 8.21 19.65
N THR A 148 23.49 8.21 20.72
CA THR A 148 23.74 9.00 21.93
C THR A 148 23.75 8.11 23.16
N SER A 149 24.11 8.66 24.33
CA SER A 149 24.00 7.96 25.60
C SER A 149 22.56 7.75 26.09
N ASN A 150 21.57 8.38 25.44
CA ASN A 150 20.15 8.24 25.78
C ASN A 150 19.46 7.24 24.84
N GLU A 151 19.20 6.04 25.34
CA GLU A 151 18.54 4.96 24.56
C GLU A 151 17.11 5.32 24.11
N ILE A 152 16.35 6.09 24.90
CA ILE A 152 15.01 6.52 24.53
C ILE A 152 15.08 7.45 23.31
N PHE A 153 16.03 8.36 23.29
CA PHE A 153 16.25 9.25 22.15
C PHE A 153 16.69 8.46 20.91
N ASN A 154 17.61 7.52 21.08
CA ASN A 154 18.07 6.66 19.98
C ASN A 154 16.90 5.87 19.36
N GLU A 155 15.99 5.35 20.19
CA GLU A 155 14.80 4.63 19.70
C GLU A 155 13.82 5.57 18.99
N ALA A 156 13.59 6.77 19.53
CA ALA A 156 12.75 7.78 18.89
C ALA A 156 13.26 8.16 17.49
N VAL A 157 14.58 8.39 17.36
CA VAL A 157 15.21 8.68 16.06
C VAL A 157 15.06 7.51 15.10
N ARG A 158 15.37 6.28 15.53
CA ARG A 158 15.19 5.08 14.69
C ARG A 158 13.77 4.93 14.21
N ARG A 159 12.79 5.20 15.07
CA ARG A 159 11.37 5.13 14.72
C ARG A 159 10.99 6.22 13.70
N SER A 160 11.41 7.47 13.94
CA SER A 160 11.14 8.58 13.02
C SER A 160 11.72 8.35 11.63
N VAL A 161 12.93 7.80 11.55
CA VAL A 161 13.57 7.43 10.27
C VAL A 161 12.78 6.32 9.57
N ALA A 162 12.32 5.30 10.31
CA ALA A 162 11.50 4.23 9.74
C ALA A 162 10.16 4.74 9.23
N ASP A 163 9.51 5.67 9.95
CA ASP A 163 8.25 6.28 9.56
C ASP A 163 8.43 7.20 8.32
N LEU A 164 9.53 7.94 8.23
CA LEU A 164 9.88 8.68 7.01
C LEU A 164 10.00 7.75 5.80
N TYR A 165 10.79 6.68 5.92
CA TYR A 165 10.94 5.73 4.80
C TYR A 165 9.64 4.99 4.44
N MET A 166 8.69 4.87 5.36
CA MET A 166 7.36 4.33 5.06
C MET A 166 6.54 5.26 4.15
N LEU A 167 6.78 6.57 4.19
CA LEU A 167 6.14 7.57 3.34
C LEU A 167 6.85 7.75 2.00
N MET A 168 8.03 7.14 1.80
CA MET A 168 8.76 7.26 0.54
C MET A 168 8.09 6.44 -0.56
N THR A 169 7.96 7.06 -1.72
CA THR A 169 7.49 6.43 -2.96
C THR A 169 8.61 6.48 -3.99
N ASP A 170 8.77 5.39 -4.73
CA ASP A 170 9.71 5.35 -5.85
C ASP A 170 9.07 6.02 -7.06
N THR A 171 9.68 7.12 -7.54
CA THR A 171 9.35 7.75 -8.82
C THR A 171 10.44 7.44 -9.85
N PRO A 172 10.20 7.63 -11.15
CA PRO A 172 11.24 7.46 -12.18
C PRO A 172 12.50 8.31 -11.90
N GLU A 173 12.34 9.45 -11.23
CA GLU A 173 13.40 10.40 -10.91
C GLU A 173 14.13 10.07 -9.60
N GLY A 174 13.55 9.19 -8.76
CA GLY A 174 14.11 8.76 -7.48
C GLY A 174 13.09 8.74 -6.34
N PRO A 175 13.56 8.59 -5.09
CA PRO A 175 12.68 8.55 -3.92
C PRO A 175 12.00 9.89 -3.68
N TYR A 176 10.69 9.87 -3.45
CA TYR A 176 9.87 11.04 -3.19
C TYR A 176 8.99 10.85 -1.94
N PRO A 177 9.01 11.76 -0.95
CA PRO A 177 8.17 11.64 0.24
C PRO A 177 6.73 12.09 -0.06
N TYR A 178 5.74 11.26 0.26
CA TYR A 178 4.35 11.69 0.32
C TYR A 178 4.08 12.47 1.60
N ALA A 179 3.20 13.46 1.52
CA ALA A 179 2.92 14.35 2.65
C ALA A 179 2.19 13.65 3.80
N GLY A 180 1.42 12.59 3.51
CA GLY A 180 0.77 11.78 4.55
C GLY A 180 -0.28 10.82 4.01
N ILE A 181 -0.51 9.73 4.73
CA ILE A 181 -1.48 8.70 4.41
C ILE A 181 -2.59 8.72 5.46
N PRO A 182 -3.86 8.58 5.08
CA PRO A 182 -4.42 8.39 3.74
C PRO A 182 -4.75 9.69 2.99
N TRP A 183 -4.87 10.83 3.66
CA TRP A 183 -5.46 12.05 3.09
C TRP A 183 -4.54 12.79 2.11
N PHE A 184 -3.23 12.65 2.26
CA PHE A 184 -2.21 13.35 1.47
C PHE A 184 -1.27 12.36 0.78
N SER A 185 -1.82 11.20 0.35
CA SER A 185 -1.08 10.13 -0.34
C SER A 185 -0.86 10.50 -1.81
N THR A 186 -0.14 11.61 -2.04
CA THR A 186 0.21 12.10 -3.37
C THR A 186 1.45 13.00 -3.30
N VAL A 187 1.91 13.45 -4.45
CA VAL A 187 3.03 14.38 -4.59
C VAL A 187 2.58 15.78 -4.20
N PHE A 188 3.33 16.43 -3.29
CA PHE A 188 3.21 17.84 -2.95
C PHE A 188 4.59 18.50 -3.03
N GLY A 189 4.73 19.55 -3.83
CA GLY A 189 6.01 20.22 -4.05
C GLY A 189 6.58 20.83 -2.78
N ARG A 190 5.81 21.68 -2.08
CA ARG A 190 6.25 22.39 -0.88
C ARG A 190 6.64 21.43 0.24
N ASP A 191 5.77 20.47 0.56
CA ASP A 191 5.99 19.53 1.66
C ASP A 191 7.22 18.66 1.41
N ALA A 192 7.40 18.21 0.16
CA ALA A 192 8.58 17.43 -0.22
C ALA A 192 9.87 18.26 -0.20
N LEU A 193 9.85 19.54 -0.59
CA LEU A 193 11.02 20.42 -0.51
C LEU A 193 11.44 20.68 0.93
N ILE A 194 10.48 20.92 1.84
CA ILE A 194 10.77 21.09 3.26
C ILE A 194 11.35 19.79 3.82
N THR A 195 10.72 18.64 3.56
CA THR A 195 11.23 17.33 3.98
C THR A 195 12.64 17.06 3.43
N ALA A 196 12.87 17.37 2.15
CA ALA A 196 14.17 17.21 1.52
C ALA A 196 15.25 18.06 2.20
N LEU A 197 14.95 19.31 2.56
CA LEU A 197 15.85 20.21 3.25
C LEU A 197 16.18 19.70 4.66
N GLU A 198 15.17 19.32 5.42
CA GLU A 198 15.33 18.84 6.80
C GLU A 198 16.04 17.48 6.89
N THR A 199 15.97 16.68 5.83
CA THR A 199 16.59 15.33 5.78
C THR A 199 17.91 15.27 5.00
N LEU A 200 18.47 16.41 4.55
CA LEU A 200 19.75 16.45 3.84
C LEU A 200 20.89 15.76 4.58
N TRP A 201 20.96 15.94 5.88
CA TRP A 201 21.95 15.30 6.75
C TRP A 201 21.74 13.80 6.91
N LEU A 202 20.51 13.33 6.73
CA LEU A 202 20.10 11.94 6.92
C LEU A 202 20.33 11.11 5.64
N ASP A 203 19.72 11.51 4.52
CA ASP A 203 19.83 10.83 3.23
C ASP A 203 19.66 11.85 2.08
N PRO A 204 20.76 12.34 1.48
CA PRO A 204 20.70 13.30 0.38
C PRO A 204 19.99 12.79 -0.88
N ALA A 205 19.81 11.46 -1.04
CA ALA A 205 19.09 10.90 -2.18
C ALA A 205 17.62 11.32 -2.19
N ILE A 206 17.03 11.62 -1.02
CA ILE A 206 15.67 12.16 -0.91
C ILE A 206 15.60 13.51 -1.63
N ALA A 207 16.51 14.43 -1.31
CA ALA A 207 16.56 15.74 -1.94
C ALA A 207 16.81 15.65 -3.45
N GLN A 208 17.69 14.75 -3.88
CA GLN A 208 17.92 14.51 -5.31
C GLN A 208 16.66 14.03 -6.04
N GLY A 209 15.93 13.08 -5.45
CA GLY A 209 14.67 12.56 -6.02
C GLY A 209 13.61 13.65 -6.11
N VAL A 210 13.42 14.43 -5.04
CA VAL A 210 12.46 15.55 -5.01
C VAL A 210 12.77 16.59 -6.08
N LEU A 211 14.00 17.08 -6.13
CA LEU A 211 14.39 18.13 -7.10
C LEU A 211 14.27 17.64 -8.56
N LYS A 212 14.69 16.43 -8.86
CA LYS A 212 14.55 15.85 -10.20
C LYS A 212 13.10 15.67 -10.60
N HIS A 213 12.27 15.15 -9.68
CA HIS A 213 10.85 14.95 -9.94
C HIS A 213 10.13 16.26 -10.18
N LEU A 214 10.38 17.30 -9.38
CA LEU A 214 9.78 18.61 -9.55
C LEU A 214 10.23 19.27 -10.84
N ALA A 215 11.52 19.16 -11.19
CA ALA A 215 12.04 19.67 -12.46
C ALA A 215 11.44 18.98 -13.68
N ALA A 216 11.25 17.65 -13.62
CA ALA A 216 10.63 16.88 -14.70
C ALA A 216 9.13 17.17 -14.89
N ASN A 217 8.47 17.70 -13.86
CA ASN A 217 7.03 18.00 -13.84
C ASN A 217 6.73 19.50 -13.84
N GLN A 218 7.70 20.37 -14.19
CA GLN A 218 7.42 21.79 -14.40
C GLN A 218 6.48 21.98 -15.58
N ALA A 219 5.51 22.89 -15.43
CA ALA A 219 4.64 23.28 -16.51
C ALA A 219 5.43 23.89 -17.66
N VAL A 220 5.15 23.49 -18.89
CA VAL A 220 5.78 24.01 -20.13
C VAL A 220 4.86 24.98 -20.87
N ASP A 221 3.55 24.87 -20.64
CA ASP A 221 2.51 25.65 -21.32
C ASP A 221 1.63 26.38 -20.31
N PHE A 222 0.93 27.40 -20.81
CA PHE A 222 -0.07 28.13 -20.03
C PHE A 222 -1.39 27.38 -20.04
N ASN A 223 -1.88 26.96 -18.85
CA ASN A 223 -3.18 26.33 -18.70
C ASN A 223 -3.90 26.90 -17.46
N PRO A 224 -4.84 27.84 -17.66
CA PRO A 224 -5.57 28.47 -16.55
C PRO A 224 -6.41 27.51 -15.70
N GLU A 225 -6.93 26.40 -16.30
CA GLU A 225 -7.75 25.41 -15.59
C GLU A 225 -6.92 24.61 -14.60
N ALA A 226 -5.65 24.36 -14.94
CA ALA A 226 -4.70 23.66 -14.08
C ALA A 226 -3.83 24.63 -13.25
N ASP A 227 -4.10 25.94 -13.31
CA ASP A 227 -3.27 27.00 -12.69
C ASP A 227 -1.79 26.85 -13.09
N ALA A 228 -1.54 26.46 -14.35
CA ALA A 228 -0.21 26.20 -14.88
C ALA A 228 0.28 27.35 -15.77
N GLU A 229 1.54 27.69 -15.60
CA GLU A 229 2.30 28.63 -16.45
C GLU A 229 3.74 28.12 -16.61
N PRO A 230 4.45 28.48 -17.71
CA PRO A 230 5.78 27.95 -17.97
C PRO A 230 6.74 28.14 -16.81
N GLY A 231 7.37 27.06 -16.37
CA GLY A 231 8.29 27.00 -15.24
C GLY A 231 7.64 26.84 -13.87
N LYS A 232 6.31 26.90 -13.78
CA LYS A 232 5.60 26.67 -12.51
C LYS A 232 5.67 25.19 -12.11
N ILE A 233 5.92 24.94 -10.83
CA ILE A 233 5.83 23.63 -10.21
C ILE A 233 4.39 23.46 -9.71
N LEU A 234 3.72 22.45 -10.18
CA LEU A 234 2.30 22.15 -9.88
C LEU A 234 2.18 21.23 -8.68
#